data_1714a3a86400da39bde172009d0ceb59
#
_entry.id   1714a3a86400da39bde172009d0ceb59
#
_cell.length_a   1.000
_cell.length_b   1.000
_cell.length_c   1.000
_cell.angle_alpha   90.00
_cell.angle_beta   90.00
_cell.angle_gamma   90.00
#
_symmetry.space_group_name_H-M   'P 1'
#
loop_
_entity.id
_entity.type
_entity.pdbx_description
1 polymer ?
#
loop_
_entity_poly.entity_id
_entity_poly.type
_entity_poly.pdbx_seq_one_letter_code
_entity_poly.pdbx_strand_id
1 'polypeptide(L)'
;MLDIKQEEAVSFFEGVCLTIAGPGSGKTGVIIRRVARLIEERKIPAEQILVITFTREAAMEMQNRFLSVLGTEGIPVVFGTFHSVFFRILREERGYSADSLLSDEKRFLLAMEALDQMGIRADRRKTEDLLKRLDGLSQRETDPITGMQDLERSVNETEKESDLTEQFARIYRSMK
;
A
#
# COMPACT_ATOMS: atom_id res chain seq x y z
N MET A 1 -24.91 -2.94 22.28
CA MET A 1 -24.37 -4.01 23.15
C MET A 1 -23.56 -4.91 22.24
N LEU A 2 -22.38 -5.38 22.67
CA LEU A 2 -21.59 -6.37 21.93
C LEU A 2 -22.18 -7.76 22.20
N ASP A 3 -22.14 -8.65 21.20
CA ASP A 3 -22.36 -10.07 21.44
C ASP A 3 -21.12 -10.74 22.05
N ILE A 4 -21.22 -12.00 22.47
CA ILE A 4 -20.15 -12.73 23.16
C ILE A 4 -18.88 -12.81 22.30
N LYS A 5 -18.99 -13.08 21.01
CA LYS A 5 -17.84 -13.22 20.10
C LYS A 5 -17.19 -11.85 19.79
N GLN A 6 -18.01 -10.82 19.69
CA GLN A 6 -17.51 -9.45 19.55
C GLN A 6 -16.77 -9.02 20.82
N GLU A 7 -17.28 -9.39 22.00
CA GLU A 7 -16.63 -9.10 23.28
C GLU A 7 -15.28 -9.83 23.41
N GLU A 8 -15.19 -11.10 23.00
CA GLU A 8 -13.95 -11.85 22.94
C GLU A 8 -12.92 -11.16 22.01
N ALA A 9 -13.34 -10.73 20.82
CA ALA A 9 -12.47 -10.03 19.88
C ALA A 9 -11.98 -8.66 20.40
N VAL A 10 -12.83 -7.94 21.13
CA VAL A 10 -12.48 -6.64 21.73
C VAL A 10 -11.50 -6.84 22.89
N SER A 11 -11.67 -7.91 23.67
CA SER A 11 -10.89 -8.19 24.89
C SER A 11 -9.58 -8.97 24.63
N PHE A 12 -9.31 -9.36 23.40
CA PHE A 12 -8.06 -10.04 23.04
C PHE A 12 -6.91 -9.03 22.94
N PHE A 13 -5.99 -9.02 23.88
CA PHE A 13 -4.95 -7.98 23.97
C PHE A 13 -3.54 -8.44 23.62
N GLU A 14 -3.27 -9.74 23.60
CA GLU A 14 -1.92 -10.26 23.42
C GLU A 14 -1.83 -11.19 22.21
N GLY A 15 -0.78 -11.01 21.42
CA GLY A 15 -0.50 -11.82 20.24
C GLY A 15 -1.33 -11.47 19.01
N VAL A 16 -1.38 -12.40 18.05
CA VAL A 16 -2.07 -12.24 16.77
C VAL A 16 -3.49 -12.77 16.87
N CYS A 17 -4.46 -11.95 16.49
CA CYS A 17 -5.88 -12.31 16.44
C CYS A 17 -6.42 -12.16 15.02
N LEU A 18 -6.97 -13.22 14.46
CA LEU A 18 -7.71 -13.21 13.21
C LEU A 18 -9.21 -13.31 13.50
N THR A 19 -9.96 -12.27 13.17
CA THR A 19 -11.42 -12.23 13.31
C THR A 19 -12.08 -12.34 11.93
N ILE A 20 -12.85 -13.40 11.71
CA ILE A 20 -13.61 -13.61 10.47
C ILE A 20 -15.06 -13.24 10.74
N ALA A 21 -15.59 -12.32 9.92
CA ALA A 21 -16.92 -11.78 10.11
C ALA A 21 -17.59 -11.39 8.79
N GLY A 22 -18.87 -11.74 8.62
CA GLY A 22 -19.66 -11.43 7.43
C GLY A 22 -20.00 -9.94 7.28
N PRO A 23 -20.57 -9.52 6.14
CA PRO A 23 -21.10 -8.18 5.98
C PRO A 23 -22.16 -7.87 7.06
N GLY A 24 -22.18 -6.64 7.55
CA GLY A 24 -23.17 -6.21 8.57
C GLY A 24 -22.93 -6.71 10.00
N SER A 25 -21.92 -7.54 10.26
CA SER A 25 -21.61 -8.11 11.58
C SER A 25 -21.03 -7.13 12.61
N GLY A 26 -20.93 -5.84 12.30
CA GLY A 26 -20.42 -4.83 13.21
C GLY A 26 -18.89 -4.77 13.35
N LYS A 27 -18.13 -5.30 12.38
CA LYS A 27 -16.62 -5.29 12.38
C LYS A 27 -16.01 -3.95 12.77
N THR A 28 -16.49 -2.87 12.16
CA THR A 28 -16.00 -1.51 12.44
C THR A 28 -16.22 -1.13 13.90
N GLY A 29 -17.38 -1.46 14.47
CA GLY A 29 -17.70 -1.20 15.85
C GLY A 29 -16.78 -2.00 16.82
N VAL A 30 -16.46 -3.24 16.48
CA VAL A 30 -15.51 -4.07 17.25
C VAL A 30 -14.12 -3.45 17.25
N ILE A 31 -13.60 -3.04 16.08
CA ILE A 31 -12.28 -2.40 15.96
C ILE A 31 -12.23 -1.13 16.82
N ILE A 32 -13.22 -0.25 16.70
CA ILE A 32 -13.25 1.01 17.44
C ILE A 32 -13.26 0.77 18.95
N ARG A 33 -14.10 -0.16 19.43
CA ARG A 33 -14.16 -0.49 20.86
C ARG A 33 -12.89 -1.14 21.37
N ARG A 34 -12.24 -1.97 20.54
CA ARG A 34 -10.95 -2.53 20.87
C ARG A 34 -9.89 -1.44 21.04
N VAL A 35 -9.82 -0.48 20.12
CA VAL A 35 -8.90 0.67 20.24
C VAL A 35 -9.19 1.47 21.51
N ALA A 36 -10.45 1.75 21.80
CA ALA A 36 -10.84 2.45 23.04
C ALA A 36 -10.37 1.70 24.29
N ARG A 37 -10.58 0.39 24.38
CA ARG A 37 -10.11 -0.43 25.52
C ARG A 37 -8.60 -0.51 25.64
N LEU A 38 -7.88 -0.57 24.52
CA LEU A 38 -6.40 -0.52 24.54
C LEU A 38 -5.90 0.75 25.24
N ILE A 39 -6.57 1.87 24.99
CA ILE A 39 -6.22 3.16 25.60
C ILE A 39 -6.70 3.22 27.07
N GLU A 40 -7.99 2.93 27.31
CA GLU A 40 -8.63 3.17 28.59
C GLU A 40 -8.24 2.13 29.66
N GLU A 41 -8.23 0.83 29.29
CA GLU A 41 -7.98 -0.27 30.22
C GLU A 41 -6.49 -0.68 30.24
N ARG A 42 -5.85 -0.77 29.07
CA ARG A 42 -4.47 -1.22 28.97
C ARG A 42 -3.46 -0.10 29.00
N LYS A 43 -3.92 1.17 29.00
CA LYS A 43 -3.06 2.37 29.07
C LYS A 43 -2.01 2.44 27.96
N ILE A 44 -2.32 1.84 26.81
CA ILE A 44 -1.42 1.92 25.65
C ILE A 44 -1.48 3.35 25.11
N PRO A 45 -0.33 4.01 24.92
CA PRO A 45 -0.29 5.34 24.33
C PRO A 45 -0.97 5.35 22.95
N ALA A 46 -1.86 6.30 22.73
CA ALA A 46 -2.68 6.34 21.52
C ALA A 46 -1.84 6.45 20.22
N GLU A 47 -0.70 7.13 20.29
CA GLU A 47 0.28 7.26 19.19
C GLU A 47 0.95 5.93 18.81
N GLN A 48 0.90 4.92 19.67
CA GLN A 48 1.40 3.56 19.40
C GLN A 48 0.34 2.66 18.75
N ILE A 49 -0.89 3.17 18.60
CA ILE A 49 -1.98 2.41 18.00
C ILE A 49 -2.16 2.83 16.55
N LEU A 50 -2.09 1.84 15.67
CA LEU A 50 -2.26 2.01 14.24
C LEU A 50 -3.45 1.19 13.74
N VAL A 51 -4.39 1.84 13.07
CA VAL A 51 -5.54 1.21 12.40
C VAL A 51 -5.39 1.39 10.89
N ILE A 52 -5.21 0.28 10.18
CA ILE A 52 -5.04 0.29 8.73
C ILE A 52 -6.31 -0.20 8.05
N THR A 53 -6.72 0.52 7.00
CA THR A 53 -7.84 0.15 6.14
C THR A 53 -7.39 0.11 4.68
N PHE A 54 -8.26 -0.38 3.82
CA PHE A 54 -7.96 -0.44 2.39
C PHE A 54 -8.18 0.91 1.69
N THR A 55 -9.22 1.66 2.08
CA THR A 55 -9.57 2.95 1.45
C THR A 55 -9.43 4.13 2.42
N ARG A 56 -9.22 5.31 1.87
CA ARG A 56 -9.15 6.57 2.64
C ARG A 56 -10.48 6.88 3.33
N GLU A 57 -11.58 6.66 2.62
CA GLU A 57 -12.94 6.88 3.12
C GLU A 57 -13.22 6.01 4.35
N ALA A 58 -12.85 4.73 4.31
CA ALA A 58 -12.98 3.83 5.45
C ALA A 58 -12.11 4.27 6.65
N ALA A 59 -10.90 4.75 6.40
CA ALA A 59 -10.02 5.28 7.44
C ALA A 59 -10.66 6.52 8.13
N MET A 60 -11.17 7.45 7.33
CA MET A 60 -11.84 8.66 7.83
C MET A 60 -13.12 8.32 8.60
N GLU A 61 -13.93 7.40 8.07
CA GLU A 61 -15.14 6.95 8.75
C GLU A 61 -14.83 6.31 10.11
N MET A 62 -13.82 5.44 10.17
CA MET A 62 -13.38 4.83 11.42
C MET A 62 -12.87 5.88 12.42
N GLN A 63 -12.08 6.84 11.97
CA GLN A 63 -11.60 7.93 12.82
C GLN A 63 -12.74 8.75 13.39
N ASN A 64 -13.72 9.15 12.56
CA ASN A 64 -14.87 9.91 13.01
C ASN A 64 -15.73 9.13 14.02
N ARG A 65 -15.96 7.85 13.79
CA ARG A 65 -16.67 6.98 14.74
C ARG A 65 -15.91 6.80 16.04
N PHE A 66 -14.59 6.67 15.98
CA PHE A 66 -13.74 6.56 17.16
C PHE A 66 -13.84 7.83 18.02
N LEU A 67 -13.73 9.00 17.43
CA LEU A 67 -13.89 10.29 18.12
C LEU A 67 -15.29 10.43 18.74
N SER A 68 -16.34 9.96 18.05
CA SER A 68 -17.71 10.00 18.59
C SER A 68 -17.93 9.07 19.79
N VAL A 69 -17.18 7.97 19.88
CA VAL A 69 -17.28 7.02 21.01
C VAL A 69 -16.53 7.51 22.24
N LEU A 70 -15.34 8.09 22.07
CA LEU A 70 -14.53 8.55 23.19
C LEU A 70 -14.83 9.98 23.63
N GLY A 71 -15.56 10.75 22.81
CA GLY A 71 -15.96 12.13 23.16
C GLY A 71 -14.80 13.10 23.31
N THR A 72 -13.61 12.77 22.82
CA THR A 72 -12.39 13.57 22.98
C THR A 72 -11.79 13.88 21.64
N GLU A 73 -11.72 15.17 21.29
CA GLU A 73 -10.88 15.65 20.20
C GLU A 73 -9.40 15.56 20.62
N GLY A 74 -8.54 15.12 19.69
CA GLY A 74 -7.09 15.18 19.92
C GLY A 74 -6.42 13.89 20.38
N ILE A 75 -7.10 12.73 20.39
CA ILE A 75 -6.43 11.46 20.64
C ILE A 75 -5.62 11.05 19.41
N PRO A 76 -4.28 10.92 19.50
CA PRO A 76 -3.40 10.73 18.34
C PRO A 76 -3.33 9.28 17.83
N VAL A 77 -4.45 8.55 17.80
CA VAL A 77 -4.52 7.24 17.14
C VAL A 77 -4.37 7.43 15.64
N VAL A 78 -3.53 6.62 15.02
CA VAL A 78 -3.28 6.70 13.60
C VAL A 78 -4.26 5.84 12.84
N PHE A 79 -5.13 6.48 12.05
CA PHE A 79 -5.99 5.84 11.07
C PHE A 79 -5.46 6.14 9.66
N GLY A 80 -5.31 5.11 8.83
CA GLY A 80 -4.80 5.32 7.48
C GLY A 80 -4.93 4.11 6.58
N THR A 81 -4.54 4.29 5.32
CA THR A 81 -4.35 3.18 4.38
C THR A 81 -2.91 2.66 4.46
N PHE A 82 -2.66 1.45 3.95
CA PHE A 82 -1.30 0.94 3.82
C PHE A 82 -0.37 1.95 3.16
N HIS A 83 -0.76 2.52 2.03
CA HIS A 83 0.06 3.50 1.31
C HIS A 83 0.36 4.75 2.15
N SER A 84 -0.63 5.31 2.83
CA SER A 84 -0.43 6.53 3.63
C SER A 84 0.47 6.30 4.83
N VAL A 85 0.37 5.13 5.47
CA VAL A 85 1.18 4.76 6.63
C VAL A 85 2.62 4.49 6.21
N PHE A 86 2.83 3.67 5.18
CA PHE A 86 4.18 3.37 4.69
C PHE A 86 4.87 4.61 4.12
N PHE A 87 4.15 5.48 3.42
CA PHE A 87 4.74 6.73 2.95
C PHE A 87 5.15 7.65 4.11
N ARG A 88 4.37 7.68 5.20
CA ARG A 88 4.75 8.43 6.40
C ARG A 88 6.04 7.87 7.02
N ILE A 89 6.16 6.55 7.16
CA ILE A 89 7.38 5.90 7.65
C ILE A 89 8.58 6.24 6.75
N LEU A 90 8.43 6.15 5.42
CA LEU A 90 9.50 6.50 4.49
C LEU A 90 9.92 7.97 4.61
N ARG A 91 8.96 8.86 4.82
CA ARG A 91 9.24 10.28 5.03
C ARG A 91 10.03 10.52 6.32
N GLU A 92 9.64 9.88 7.41
CA GLU A 92 10.28 10.03 8.72
C GLU A 92 11.67 9.40 8.74
N GLU A 93 11.82 8.19 8.19
CA GLU A 93 13.07 7.42 8.24
C GLU A 93 14.07 7.75 7.12
N ARG A 94 13.59 8.15 5.96
CA ARG A 94 14.39 8.31 4.74
C ARG A 94 14.35 9.72 4.14
N GLY A 95 13.60 10.64 4.74
CA GLY A 95 13.47 12.01 4.24
C GLY A 95 12.71 12.14 2.91
N TYR A 96 11.92 11.12 2.51
CA TYR A 96 11.07 11.23 1.32
C TYR A 96 10.06 12.37 1.49
N SER A 97 9.84 13.13 0.43
CA SER A 97 8.81 14.18 0.37
C SER A 97 7.75 13.83 -0.67
N ALA A 98 6.71 14.64 -0.76
CA ALA A 98 5.72 14.49 -1.83
C ALA A 98 6.36 14.63 -3.22
N ASP A 99 7.41 15.45 -3.35
CA ASP A 99 8.15 15.64 -4.60
C ASP A 99 8.99 14.41 -4.98
N SER A 100 9.26 13.53 -4.03
CA SER A 100 9.91 12.24 -4.27
C SER A 100 8.98 11.22 -4.93
N LEU A 101 7.66 11.49 -4.96
CA LEU A 101 6.70 10.67 -5.67
C LEU A 101 6.69 11.04 -7.15
N LEU A 102 6.97 10.07 -8.00
CA LEU A 102 6.84 10.23 -9.44
C LEU A 102 5.36 10.28 -9.82
N SER A 103 4.91 11.46 -10.32
CA SER A 103 3.61 11.54 -10.99
C SER A 103 3.64 10.74 -12.30
N ASP A 104 2.48 10.31 -12.79
CA ASP A 104 2.39 9.58 -14.07
C ASP A 104 2.98 10.40 -15.23
N GLU A 105 2.84 11.72 -15.21
CA GLU A 105 3.43 12.62 -16.20
C GLU A 105 4.96 12.63 -16.15
N LYS A 106 5.55 12.79 -14.96
CA LYS A 106 7.01 12.72 -14.78
C LYS A 106 7.55 11.34 -15.17
N ARG A 107 6.82 10.30 -14.81
CA ARG A 107 7.14 8.92 -15.14
C ARG A 107 7.18 8.70 -16.66
N PHE A 108 6.19 9.23 -17.36
CA PHE A 108 6.12 9.19 -18.81
C PHE A 108 7.27 9.94 -19.48
N LEU A 109 7.59 11.16 -19.00
CA LEU A 109 8.70 11.95 -19.51
C LEU A 109 10.04 11.25 -19.32
N LEU A 110 10.31 10.68 -18.15
CA LEU A 110 11.51 9.89 -17.91
C LEU A 110 11.60 8.66 -18.81
N ALA A 111 10.46 8.03 -19.10
CA ALA A 111 10.44 6.90 -20.03
C ALA A 111 10.76 7.32 -21.47
N MET A 112 10.24 8.46 -21.92
CA MET A 112 10.59 9.04 -23.22
C MET A 112 12.07 9.37 -23.33
N GLU A 113 12.63 9.97 -22.28
CA GLU A 113 14.05 10.30 -22.23
C GLU A 113 14.94 9.04 -22.24
N ALA A 114 14.56 8.00 -21.50
CA ALA A 114 15.26 6.72 -21.51
C ALA A 114 15.26 6.08 -22.92
N LEU A 115 14.15 6.14 -23.63
CA LEU A 115 14.05 5.65 -25.00
C LEU A 115 14.90 6.45 -25.98
N ASP A 116 14.95 7.77 -25.82
CA ASP A 116 15.79 8.65 -26.64
C ASP A 116 17.28 8.33 -26.41
N GLN A 117 17.73 8.11 -25.16
CA GLN A 117 19.08 7.65 -24.85
C GLN A 117 19.45 6.31 -25.49
N MET A 118 18.47 5.44 -25.69
CA MET A 118 18.64 4.17 -26.42
C MET A 118 18.61 4.35 -27.95
N GLY A 119 18.43 5.57 -28.45
CA GLY A 119 18.26 5.84 -29.88
C GLY A 119 16.93 5.34 -30.46
N ILE A 120 15.94 5.07 -29.63
CA ILE A 120 14.64 4.54 -30.03
C ILE A 120 13.63 5.66 -30.12
N ARG A 121 13.21 6.00 -31.33
CA ARG A 121 12.05 6.86 -31.52
C ARG A 121 10.78 6.11 -31.12
N ALA A 122 10.20 6.49 -29.99
CA ALA A 122 8.96 5.94 -29.49
C ALA A 122 7.85 6.98 -29.53
N ASP A 123 6.67 6.54 -29.92
CA ASP A 123 5.44 7.28 -29.75
C ASP A 123 4.86 7.04 -28.36
N ARG A 124 3.80 7.77 -28.05
CA ARG A 124 3.11 7.66 -26.76
C ARG A 124 2.68 6.23 -26.44
N ARG A 125 2.15 5.51 -27.43
CA ARG A 125 1.62 4.16 -27.25
C ARG A 125 2.73 3.17 -26.86
N LYS A 126 3.87 3.23 -27.55
CA LYS A 126 5.03 2.38 -27.28
C LYS A 126 5.61 2.65 -25.90
N THR A 127 5.67 3.92 -25.49
CA THR A 127 6.14 4.32 -24.15
C THR A 127 5.22 3.80 -23.06
N GLU A 128 3.89 3.94 -23.21
CA GLU A 128 2.91 3.42 -22.26
C GLU A 128 2.96 1.89 -22.15
N ASP A 129 3.17 1.17 -23.27
CA ASP A 129 3.29 -0.28 -23.26
C ASP A 129 4.54 -0.74 -22.51
N LEU A 130 5.68 -0.10 -22.73
CA LEU A 130 6.91 -0.40 -22.00
C LEU A 130 6.78 -0.09 -20.50
N LEU A 131 6.12 0.99 -20.12
CA LEU A 131 5.84 1.28 -18.71
C LEU A 131 4.97 0.21 -18.05
N LYS A 132 3.93 -0.27 -18.74
CA LYS A 132 3.09 -1.39 -18.25
C LYS A 132 3.88 -2.68 -18.07
N ARG A 133 4.78 -3.00 -19.01
CA ARG A 133 5.67 -4.16 -18.89
C ARG A 133 6.61 -4.03 -17.70
N LEU A 134 7.18 -2.84 -17.45
CA LEU A 134 7.99 -2.57 -16.27
C LEU A 134 7.22 -2.77 -14.96
N ASP A 135 5.98 -2.33 -14.92
CA ASP A 135 5.13 -2.54 -13.74
C ASP A 135 4.87 -4.03 -13.48
N GLY A 136 4.63 -4.79 -14.55
CA GLY A 136 4.49 -6.25 -14.48
C GLY A 136 5.76 -6.94 -13.95
N LEU A 137 6.94 -6.52 -14.38
CA LEU A 137 8.22 -7.05 -13.87
C LEU A 137 8.45 -6.70 -12.41
N SER A 138 8.15 -5.48 -12.00
CA SER A 138 8.29 -5.04 -10.62
C SER A 138 7.36 -5.78 -9.65
N GLN A 139 6.16 -6.14 -10.10
CA GLN A 139 5.24 -6.96 -9.31
C GLN A 139 5.71 -8.41 -9.18
N ARG A 140 6.37 -8.96 -10.19
CA ARG A 140 6.92 -10.33 -10.17
C ARG A 140 8.10 -10.47 -9.21
N GLU A 141 8.95 -9.46 -9.08
CA GLU A 141 10.07 -9.44 -8.12
C GLU A 141 9.59 -9.46 -6.65
N THR A 142 8.37 -9.00 -6.38
CA THR A 142 7.79 -8.94 -5.03
C THR A 142 6.96 -10.16 -4.66
N ASP A 143 6.63 -11.05 -5.61
CA ASP A 143 5.80 -12.23 -5.37
C ASP A 143 6.52 -13.53 -5.80
N PRO A 144 7.21 -14.22 -4.87
CA PRO A 144 8.04 -15.39 -5.20
C PRO A 144 7.23 -16.62 -5.70
N ILE A 145 5.91 -16.63 -5.52
CA ILE A 145 5.06 -17.76 -5.94
C ILE A 145 4.67 -17.62 -7.43
N THR A 146 4.44 -16.40 -7.89
CA THR A 146 4.07 -16.12 -9.30
C THR A 146 5.27 -16.24 -10.24
N GLY A 147 6.49 -15.99 -9.74
CA GLY A 147 7.72 -16.04 -10.53
C GLY A 147 8.08 -17.41 -11.12
N MET A 148 7.62 -18.52 -10.53
CA MET A 148 7.91 -19.86 -11.05
C MET A 148 6.98 -20.30 -12.19
N GLN A 149 5.74 -19.87 -12.22
CA GLN A 149 4.77 -20.23 -13.27
C GLN A 149 4.94 -19.41 -14.55
N ASP A 150 5.51 -18.20 -14.44
CA ASP A 150 5.71 -17.30 -15.59
C ASP A 150 7.04 -17.51 -16.30
N LEU A 151 8.03 -18.19 -15.68
CA LEU A 151 9.26 -18.63 -16.36
C LEU A 151 8.98 -19.57 -17.51
N GLU A 152 7.94 -20.42 -17.42
CA GLU A 152 7.53 -21.30 -18.51
C GLU A 152 6.78 -20.60 -19.65
N ARG A 153 6.16 -19.44 -19.38
CA ARG A 153 5.48 -18.61 -20.41
C ARG A 153 6.39 -17.65 -21.15
N SER A 154 7.48 -17.17 -20.53
CA SER A 154 8.39 -16.19 -21.14
C SER A 154 9.34 -16.78 -22.18
N VAL A 155 9.42 -18.10 -22.31
CA VAL A 155 10.25 -18.79 -23.32
C VAL A 155 9.75 -18.55 -24.75
N ASN A 156 8.54 -18.02 -24.94
CA ASN A 156 7.94 -17.77 -26.26
C ASN A 156 7.89 -16.29 -26.70
N GLU A 157 8.34 -15.34 -25.88
CA GLU A 157 8.54 -13.96 -26.34
C GLU A 157 9.92 -13.83 -26.98
N THR A 158 9.98 -13.29 -28.19
CA THR A 158 11.22 -13.16 -28.96
C THR A 158 12.32 -12.51 -28.14
N GLU A 159 13.51 -13.14 -28.06
CA GLU A 159 14.71 -12.69 -27.30
C GLU A 159 15.01 -11.19 -27.45
N LYS A 160 14.71 -10.58 -28.61
CA LYS A 160 14.89 -9.15 -28.87
C LYS A 160 13.96 -8.22 -28.06
N GLU A 161 12.75 -8.63 -27.76
CA GLU A 161 11.81 -7.79 -26.97
C GLU A 161 12.09 -7.86 -25.46
N SER A 162 12.61 -9.00 -25.00
CA SER A 162 13.08 -9.16 -23.62
C SER A 162 14.31 -8.28 -23.35
N ASP A 163 15.30 -8.31 -24.26
CA ASP A 163 16.53 -7.50 -24.13
C ASP A 163 16.23 -6.00 -24.16
N LEU A 164 15.33 -5.54 -25.02
CA LEU A 164 14.89 -4.15 -25.07
C LEU A 164 14.24 -3.69 -23.75
N THR A 165 13.41 -4.54 -23.18
CA THR A 165 12.71 -4.24 -21.92
C THR A 165 13.70 -4.16 -20.75
N GLU A 166 14.71 -5.04 -20.71
CA GLU A 166 15.77 -5.00 -19.70
C GLU A 166 16.66 -3.77 -19.82
N GLN A 167 17.09 -3.42 -21.03
CA GLN A 167 17.87 -2.20 -21.27
C GLN A 167 17.09 -0.96 -20.87
N PHE A 168 15.84 -0.87 -21.30
CA PHE A 168 14.94 0.21 -20.89
C PHE A 168 14.78 0.28 -19.36
N ALA A 169 14.56 -0.85 -18.70
CA ALA A 169 14.42 -0.93 -17.25
C ALA A 169 15.68 -0.42 -16.53
N ARG A 170 16.86 -0.76 -17.03
CA ARG A 170 18.15 -0.32 -16.46
C ARG A 170 18.31 1.20 -16.54
N ILE A 171 18.11 1.77 -17.74
CA ILE A 171 18.25 3.22 -17.96
C ILE A 171 17.17 3.97 -17.17
N TYR A 172 15.93 3.55 -17.25
CA TYR A 172 14.82 4.18 -16.54
C TYR A 172 15.02 4.20 -15.02
N ARG A 173 15.54 3.10 -14.43
CA ARG A 173 15.85 3.04 -12.98
C ARG A 173 17.00 3.97 -12.59
N SER A 174 17.97 4.21 -13.46
CA SER A 174 19.09 5.10 -13.18
C SER A 174 18.75 6.58 -13.21
N MET A 175 17.58 6.93 -13.80
CA MET A 175 17.09 8.31 -13.93
C MET A 175 16.11 8.69 -12.79
N LYS A 176 15.70 7.75 -11.96
CA LYS A 176 14.85 7.97 -10.78
C LYS A 176 15.66 8.42 -9.58
#